data_eb0049c39f71a333a60f3640252f621d
#
_entry.id   eb0049c39f71a333a60f3640252f621d
#
_cell.length_a   1.000
_cell.length_b   1.000
_cell.length_c   1.000
_cell.angle_alpha   90.00
_cell.angle_beta   90.00
_cell.angle_gamma   90.00
#
_symmetry.space_group_name_H-M   'P 1'
#
loop_
_entity.id
_entity.type
_entity.pdbx_description
1 polymer ?
#
loop_
_entity_poly.entity_id
_entity_poly.type
_entity_poly.pdbx_seq_one_letter_code
_entity_poly.pdbx_strand_id
1 'polypeptide(L)'
;MTSRFKRLLIAVVLLAAAWASVVSASTPQPPDMPRDYVVDLAGILRSDMKSELNAYLQTLEKKTTAQVLVLTVQTLDNQGIEEFALNTKEKWKLGQKGKDNGVLIVVAVNDRKYRIEVGYGLESVLPDSMVGTIGREYFVPYFRAGDYSTGIYAGTIAVIKTIATHEGVSITNGSERTQPRGAYARKPISTFNKIILIAFGVILLVLCVANPGQCFLLLLLFSRGGGGRGGWSGGGGSFGGGGSFGGGGGGSGGGGGASGGW
;
A
#
# COMPACT_ATOMS: atom_id res chain seq x y z
N MET A 1 -58.95 29.81 -11.44
CA MET A 1 -57.51 29.57 -11.45
C MET A 1 -57.00 29.85 -12.85
N THR A 2 -56.37 31.03 -13.06
CA THR A 2 -56.10 31.63 -14.36
C THR A 2 -55.07 30.83 -15.16
N SER A 3 -55.25 30.77 -16.46
CA SER A 3 -54.39 30.01 -17.42
C SER A 3 -52.88 30.36 -17.26
N ARG A 4 -52.59 31.55 -16.78
CA ARG A 4 -51.23 32.03 -16.47
C ARG A 4 -50.57 31.25 -15.32
N PHE A 5 -51.33 30.90 -14.28
CA PHE A 5 -50.81 30.12 -13.14
C PHE A 5 -50.46 28.68 -13.54
N LYS A 6 -51.27 28.05 -14.39
CA LYS A 6 -50.98 26.69 -14.93
C LYS A 6 -49.71 26.69 -15.79
N ARG A 7 -49.50 27.73 -16.61
CA ARG A 7 -48.28 27.87 -17.46
C ARG A 7 -47.02 28.09 -16.61
N LEU A 8 -47.13 28.86 -15.50
CA LEU A 8 -46.04 29.10 -14.60
C LEU A 8 -45.65 27.81 -13.84
N LEU A 9 -46.64 27.03 -13.42
CA LEU A 9 -46.41 25.76 -12.71
C LEU A 9 -45.78 24.73 -13.64
N ILE A 10 -46.18 24.64 -14.90
CA ILE A 10 -45.55 23.77 -15.90
C ILE A 10 -44.12 24.20 -16.18
N ALA A 11 -43.86 25.50 -16.30
CA ALA A 11 -42.49 26.00 -16.50
C ALA A 11 -41.54 25.69 -15.32
N VAL A 12 -42.04 25.81 -14.10
CA VAL A 12 -41.26 25.45 -12.88
C VAL A 12 -40.97 23.96 -12.82
N VAL A 13 -41.96 23.12 -13.17
CA VAL A 13 -41.78 21.66 -13.22
C VAL A 13 -40.79 21.25 -14.29
N LEU A 14 -40.84 21.88 -15.47
CA LEU A 14 -39.89 21.64 -16.53
C LEU A 14 -38.48 22.12 -16.19
N LEU A 15 -38.37 23.26 -15.50
CA LEU A 15 -37.09 23.75 -15.00
C LEU A 15 -36.50 22.83 -13.93
N ALA A 16 -37.33 22.32 -13.02
CA ALA A 16 -36.91 21.35 -11.99
C ALA A 16 -36.51 19.98 -12.60
N ALA A 17 -37.18 19.55 -13.67
CA ALA A 17 -36.84 18.35 -14.41
C ALA A 17 -35.51 18.49 -15.19
N ALA A 18 -35.20 19.70 -15.67
CA ALA A 18 -33.93 19.97 -16.36
C ALA A 18 -32.72 19.97 -15.39
N TRP A 19 -32.94 20.15 -14.08
CA TRP A 19 -31.88 20.07 -13.06
C TRP A 19 -31.65 18.64 -12.53
N ALA A 20 -32.51 17.71 -12.87
CA ALA A 20 -32.29 16.30 -12.64
C ALA A 20 -31.38 15.68 -13.72
N SER A 21 -30.38 16.41 -14.18
CA SER A 21 -29.28 15.82 -14.94
C SER A 21 -28.60 14.84 -13.99
N VAL A 22 -28.89 13.57 -14.17
CA VAL A 22 -28.26 12.45 -13.51
C VAL A 22 -26.77 12.63 -13.72
N VAL A 23 -26.06 13.06 -12.66
CA VAL A 23 -24.63 12.88 -12.56
C VAL A 23 -24.47 11.35 -12.53
N SER A 24 -24.32 10.75 -13.70
CA SER A 24 -23.83 9.39 -13.82
C SER A 24 -22.43 9.42 -13.22
N ALA A 25 -22.32 9.05 -11.96
CA ALA A 25 -21.03 8.71 -11.39
C ALA A 25 -20.50 7.55 -12.23
N SER A 26 -19.60 7.86 -13.16
CA SER A 26 -18.89 6.84 -13.91
C SER A 26 -17.99 6.15 -12.87
N THR A 27 -18.37 4.92 -12.50
CA THR A 27 -17.46 4.07 -11.73
C THR A 27 -16.14 3.97 -12.50
N PRO A 28 -14.98 4.20 -11.87
CA PRO A 28 -13.70 4.11 -12.55
C PRO A 28 -13.56 2.72 -13.14
N GLN A 29 -13.50 2.66 -14.45
CA GLN A 29 -13.32 1.38 -15.12
C GLN A 29 -11.85 1.02 -15.18
N PRO A 30 -11.51 -0.25 -14.95
CA PRO A 30 -10.15 -0.71 -15.16
C PRO A 30 -9.67 -0.31 -16.56
N PRO A 31 -8.44 0.20 -16.72
CA PRO A 31 -7.89 0.55 -18.02
C PRO A 31 -7.80 -0.68 -18.93
N ASP A 32 -7.64 -0.46 -20.23
CA ASP A 32 -7.43 -1.55 -21.17
C ASP A 32 -6.13 -2.29 -20.88
N MET A 33 -6.02 -3.54 -21.35
CA MET A 33 -4.84 -4.35 -21.11
C MET A 33 -3.57 -3.65 -21.61
N PRO A 34 -2.60 -3.40 -20.73
CA PRO A 34 -1.40 -2.65 -21.08
C PRO A 34 -0.43 -3.51 -21.91
N ARG A 35 0.49 -2.82 -22.57
CA ARG A 35 1.66 -3.45 -23.21
C ARG A 35 2.86 -3.55 -22.25
N ASP A 36 2.90 -2.66 -21.26
CA ASP A 36 3.97 -2.54 -20.28
C ASP A 36 3.55 -3.17 -18.95
N TYR A 37 4.50 -3.68 -18.19
CA TYR A 37 4.27 -4.21 -16.85
C TYR A 37 3.99 -3.12 -15.81
N VAL A 38 4.43 -1.89 -16.08
CA VAL A 38 4.24 -0.73 -15.20
C VAL A 38 3.40 0.32 -15.89
N VAL A 39 2.14 0.42 -15.46
CA VAL A 39 1.13 1.35 -15.97
C VAL A 39 1.01 2.50 -14.99
N ASP A 40 1.62 3.62 -15.30
CA ASP A 40 1.63 4.80 -14.44
C ASP A 40 0.66 5.85 -14.97
N LEU A 41 -0.62 5.72 -14.59
CA LEU A 41 -1.68 6.69 -14.94
C LEU A 41 -1.69 7.88 -13.99
N ALA A 42 -1.12 7.72 -12.79
CA ALA A 42 -0.99 8.81 -11.83
C ALA A 42 0.21 9.73 -12.12
N GLY A 43 1.16 9.30 -12.95
CA GLY A 43 2.34 10.09 -13.29
C GLY A 43 3.29 10.30 -12.11
N ILE A 44 3.36 9.33 -11.20
CA ILE A 44 4.14 9.44 -9.95
C ILE A 44 5.47 8.69 -9.99
N LEU A 45 5.69 7.90 -11.04
CA LEU A 45 6.92 7.15 -11.19
C LEU A 45 7.98 7.93 -11.99
N ARG A 46 9.19 7.95 -11.49
CA ARG A 46 10.34 8.43 -12.25
C ARG A 46 10.60 7.49 -13.43
N SER A 47 10.93 8.07 -14.57
CA SER A 47 11.09 7.34 -15.83
C SER A 47 12.20 6.27 -15.79
N ASP A 48 13.29 6.54 -15.06
CA ASP A 48 14.37 5.58 -14.84
C ASP A 48 13.91 4.36 -14.06
N MET A 49 13.19 4.55 -12.94
CA MET A 49 12.66 3.47 -12.13
C MET A 49 11.55 2.69 -12.85
N LYS A 50 10.68 3.38 -13.59
CA LYS A 50 9.65 2.73 -14.41
C LYS A 50 10.27 1.79 -15.45
N SER A 51 11.29 2.27 -16.16
CA SER A 51 11.99 1.47 -17.17
C SER A 51 12.71 0.27 -16.58
N GLU A 52 13.34 0.47 -15.42
CA GLU A 52 14.04 -0.60 -14.71
C GLU A 52 13.08 -1.67 -14.19
N LEU A 53 11.94 -1.26 -13.58
CA LEU A 53 10.91 -2.19 -13.13
C LEU A 53 10.33 -2.99 -14.29
N ASN A 54 10.03 -2.36 -15.44
CA ASN A 54 9.55 -3.08 -16.62
C ASN A 54 10.54 -4.19 -17.04
N ALA A 55 11.85 -3.91 -17.04
CA ALA A 55 12.88 -4.88 -17.40
C ALA A 55 12.97 -6.03 -16.38
N TYR A 56 12.86 -5.73 -15.07
CA TYR A 56 12.84 -6.76 -14.02
C TYR A 56 11.59 -7.65 -14.12
N LEU A 57 10.42 -7.06 -14.30
CA LEU A 57 9.15 -7.77 -14.39
C LEU A 57 9.09 -8.66 -15.64
N GLN A 58 9.58 -8.15 -16.77
CA GLN A 58 9.72 -8.97 -17.99
C GLN A 58 10.68 -10.14 -17.79
N THR A 59 11.80 -9.91 -17.08
CA THR A 59 12.78 -10.98 -16.79
C THR A 59 12.20 -12.02 -15.85
N LEU A 60 11.42 -11.58 -14.86
CA LEU A 60 10.70 -12.48 -13.94
C LEU A 60 9.75 -13.39 -14.71
N GLU A 61 8.87 -12.81 -15.55
CA GLU A 61 7.92 -13.60 -16.34
C GLU A 61 8.62 -14.60 -17.28
N LYS A 62 9.70 -14.18 -17.95
CA LYS A 62 10.47 -15.08 -18.82
C LYS A 62 11.08 -16.26 -18.07
N LYS A 63 11.49 -16.08 -16.81
CA LYS A 63 12.16 -17.12 -16.03
C LYS A 63 11.21 -17.98 -15.20
N THR A 64 10.11 -17.43 -14.72
CA THR A 64 9.20 -18.09 -13.75
C THR A 64 7.80 -18.30 -14.29
N THR A 65 7.47 -17.67 -15.42
CA THR A 65 6.10 -17.57 -15.95
C THR A 65 5.12 -16.77 -15.08
N ALA A 66 5.53 -16.32 -13.90
CA ALA A 66 4.72 -15.45 -13.04
C ALA A 66 4.59 -14.04 -13.65
N GLN A 67 3.37 -13.52 -13.68
CA GLN A 67 3.06 -12.20 -14.23
C GLN A 67 2.82 -11.22 -13.11
N VAL A 68 3.65 -10.19 -12.98
CA VAL A 68 3.50 -9.13 -11.99
C VAL A 68 3.35 -7.81 -12.71
N LEU A 69 2.25 -7.10 -12.45
CA LEU A 69 1.97 -5.78 -13.02
C LEU A 69 1.79 -4.75 -11.92
N VAL A 70 2.16 -3.51 -12.23
CA VAL A 70 1.98 -2.34 -11.37
C VAL A 70 1.05 -1.35 -12.06
N LEU A 71 0.02 -0.91 -11.37
CA LEU A 71 -0.93 0.11 -11.81
C LEU A 71 -0.98 1.25 -10.80
N THR A 72 -0.73 2.46 -11.26
CA THR A 72 -1.00 3.66 -10.45
C THR A 72 -2.17 4.43 -11.03
N VAL A 73 -3.08 4.89 -10.18
CA VAL A 73 -4.23 5.71 -10.56
C VAL A 73 -4.32 6.94 -9.65
N GLN A 74 -4.92 8.01 -10.14
CA GLN A 74 -5.11 9.22 -9.33
C GLN A 74 -6.14 8.98 -8.22
N THR A 75 -7.29 8.41 -8.57
CA THR A 75 -8.39 8.16 -7.64
C THR A 75 -9.18 6.92 -8.06
N LEU A 76 -9.90 6.37 -7.11
CA LEU A 76 -10.84 5.25 -7.28
C LEU A 76 -12.31 5.73 -7.35
N ASP A 77 -12.55 7.04 -7.28
CA ASP A 77 -13.89 7.65 -7.32
C ASP A 77 -14.91 6.96 -6.39
N ASN A 78 -14.48 6.72 -5.15
CA ASN A 78 -15.22 6.02 -4.09
C ASN A 78 -15.41 4.50 -4.26
N GLN A 79 -14.80 3.86 -5.28
CA GLN A 79 -14.77 2.40 -5.35
C GLN A 79 -13.80 1.82 -4.32
N GLY A 80 -14.09 0.62 -3.81
CA GLY A 80 -13.15 -0.13 -2.97
C GLY A 80 -11.90 -0.54 -3.77
N ILE A 81 -10.71 -0.38 -3.18
CA ILE A 81 -9.47 -0.74 -3.87
C ILE A 81 -9.38 -2.24 -4.14
N GLU A 82 -9.98 -3.05 -3.29
CA GLU A 82 -10.07 -4.49 -3.43
C GLU A 82 -10.87 -4.87 -4.68
N GLU A 83 -12.06 -4.28 -4.82
CA GLU A 83 -12.94 -4.50 -5.96
C GLU A 83 -12.30 -4.00 -7.25
N PHE A 84 -11.70 -2.80 -7.22
CA PHE A 84 -11.01 -2.24 -8.38
C PHE A 84 -9.83 -3.12 -8.82
N ALA A 85 -9.02 -3.60 -7.87
CA ALA A 85 -7.87 -4.47 -8.17
C ALA A 85 -8.33 -5.82 -8.75
N LEU A 86 -9.35 -6.43 -8.17
CA LEU A 86 -9.92 -7.69 -8.64
C LEU A 86 -10.47 -7.55 -10.06
N ASN A 87 -11.33 -6.55 -10.30
CA ASN A 87 -11.91 -6.26 -11.62
C ASN A 87 -10.83 -5.99 -12.68
N THR A 88 -9.76 -5.28 -12.28
CA THR A 88 -8.62 -5.01 -13.17
C THR A 88 -7.86 -6.28 -13.51
N LYS A 89 -7.56 -7.12 -12.50
CA LYS A 89 -6.89 -8.40 -12.68
C LYS A 89 -7.68 -9.34 -13.60
N GLU A 90 -9.01 -9.40 -13.41
CA GLU A 90 -9.90 -10.21 -14.24
C GLU A 90 -9.99 -9.67 -15.68
N LYS A 91 -10.17 -8.35 -15.87
CA LYS A 91 -10.19 -7.72 -17.19
C LYS A 91 -8.89 -7.97 -17.96
N TRP A 92 -7.76 -7.89 -17.27
CA TRP A 92 -6.45 -8.14 -17.86
C TRP A 92 -6.10 -9.63 -17.95
N LYS A 93 -6.95 -10.51 -17.41
CA LYS A 93 -6.71 -11.96 -17.37
C LYS A 93 -5.30 -12.28 -16.85
N LEU A 94 -4.88 -11.56 -15.81
CA LEU A 94 -3.52 -11.57 -15.30
C LEU A 94 -3.18 -12.94 -14.67
N GLY A 95 -2.10 -13.52 -15.13
CA GLY A 95 -1.66 -14.88 -14.80
C GLY A 95 -1.88 -15.85 -15.96
N GLN A 96 -1.13 -16.90 -15.98
CA GLN A 96 -1.28 -17.94 -17.01
C GLN A 96 -2.51 -18.81 -16.75
N LYS A 97 -3.19 -19.19 -17.81
CA LYS A 97 -4.37 -20.06 -17.76
C LYS A 97 -4.04 -21.37 -17.03
N GLY A 98 -4.81 -21.67 -15.97
CA GLY A 98 -4.64 -22.86 -15.17
C GLY A 98 -3.49 -22.84 -14.16
N LYS A 99 -2.72 -21.73 -14.12
CA LYS A 99 -1.69 -21.51 -13.09
C LYS A 99 -2.07 -20.42 -12.11
N ASP A 100 -2.91 -19.45 -12.51
CA ASP A 100 -3.33 -18.29 -11.71
C ASP A 100 -2.17 -17.56 -11.03
N ASN A 101 -1.02 -17.50 -11.69
CA ASN A 101 0.25 -16.98 -11.18
C ASN A 101 0.45 -15.49 -11.51
N GLY A 102 -0.63 -14.71 -11.37
CA GLY A 102 -0.63 -13.27 -11.58
C GLY A 102 -0.61 -12.47 -10.27
N VAL A 103 0.14 -11.37 -10.22
CA VAL A 103 0.13 -10.39 -9.12
C VAL A 103 -0.14 -9.00 -9.68
N LEU A 104 -1.09 -8.28 -9.10
CA LEU A 104 -1.38 -6.90 -9.45
C LEU A 104 -1.12 -5.99 -8.23
N ILE A 105 -0.25 -5.02 -8.41
CA ILE A 105 0.02 -3.97 -7.43
C ILE A 105 -0.73 -2.72 -7.89
N VAL A 106 -1.69 -2.26 -7.09
CA VAL A 106 -2.48 -1.04 -7.35
C VAL A 106 -2.13 0.02 -6.32
N VAL A 107 -1.89 1.25 -6.77
CA VAL A 107 -1.68 2.42 -5.90
C VAL A 107 -2.62 3.54 -6.34
N ALA A 108 -3.53 3.95 -5.45
CA ALA A 108 -4.45 5.06 -5.65
C ALA A 108 -3.99 6.25 -4.80
N VAL A 109 -3.46 7.28 -5.47
CA VAL A 109 -2.70 8.36 -4.82
C VAL A 109 -3.57 9.25 -3.95
N ASN A 110 -4.68 9.74 -4.50
CA ASN A 110 -5.56 10.67 -3.79
C ASN A 110 -6.34 9.97 -2.67
N ASP A 111 -6.65 8.68 -2.84
CA ASP A 111 -7.31 7.85 -1.84
C ASP A 111 -6.35 7.38 -0.75
N ARG A 112 -5.04 7.55 -0.96
CA ARG A 112 -3.96 7.04 -0.08
C ARG A 112 -4.12 5.57 0.23
N LYS A 113 -4.41 4.78 -0.79
CA LYS A 113 -4.62 3.34 -0.68
C LYS A 113 -3.72 2.58 -1.63
N TYR A 114 -3.27 1.42 -1.19
CA TYR A 114 -2.62 0.44 -2.05
C TYR A 114 -3.23 -0.94 -1.86
N ARG A 115 -3.12 -1.78 -2.88
CA ARG A 115 -3.49 -3.19 -2.86
C ARG A 115 -2.43 -4.00 -3.60
N ILE A 116 -2.07 -5.13 -3.04
CA ILE A 116 -1.33 -6.17 -3.75
C ILE A 116 -2.29 -7.35 -3.86
N GLU A 117 -2.77 -7.61 -5.04
CA GLU A 117 -3.69 -8.71 -5.37
C GLU A 117 -2.87 -9.88 -5.90
N VAL A 118 -2.96 -11.05 -5.25
CA VAL A 118 -2.17 -12.23 -5.57
C VAL A 118 -3.08 -13.29 -6.19
N GLY A 119 -2.64 -13.92 -7.27
CA GLY A 119 -3.34 -15.04 -7.87
C GLY A 119 -3.18 -16.32 -7.06
N TYR A 120 -4.19 -17.17 -7.10
CA TYR A 120 -4.25 -18.40 -6.33
C TYR A 120 -2.99 -19.26 -6.43
N GLY A 121 -2.39 -19.34 -7.62
CA GLY A 121 -1.16 -20.10 -7.86
C GLY A 121 0.09 -19.56 -7.16
N LEU A 122 0.04 -18.34 -6.64
CA LEU A 122 1.16 -17.72 -5.91
C LEU A 122 0.87 -17.51 -4.41
N GLU A 123 -0.29 -17.90 -3.89
CA GLU A 123 -0.62 -17.71 -2.47
C GLU A 123 0.33 -18.45 -1.52
N SER A 124 0.82 -19.62 -1.92
CA SER A 124 1.83 -20.33 -1.12
C SER A 124 3.17 -19.62 -1.06
N VAL A 125 3.49 -18.80 -2.07
CA VAL A 125 4.73 -18.03 -2.18
C VAL A 125 4.59 -16.63 -1.58
N LEU A 126 3.43 -16.04 -1.80
CA LEU A 126 3.06 -14.67 -1.37
C LEU A 126 1.76 -14.71 -0.56
N PRO A 127 1.76 -15.34 0.63
CA PRO A 127 0.57 -15.31 1.49
C PRO A 127 0.24 -13.90 1.96
N ASP A 128 -1.02 -13.65 2.31
CA ASP A 128 -1.53 -12.33 2.73
C ASP A 128 -0.69 -11.65 3.82
N SER A 129 -0.20 -12.44 4.77
CA SER A 129 0.66 -11.94 5.86
C SER A 129 1.98 -11.36 5.34
N MET A 130 2.60 -12.01 4.36
CA MET A 130 3.84 -11.55 3.74
C MET A 130 3.58 -10.32 2.86
N VAL A 131 2.54 -10.37 2.05
CA VAL A 131 2.12 -9.25 1.18
C VAL A 131 1.78 -8.02 2.03
N GLY A 132 1.07 -8.21 3.14
CA GLY A 132 0.79 -7.14 4.10
C GLY A 132 2.06 -6.58 4.76
N THR A 133 3.06 -7.42 5.00
CA THR A 133 4.36 -6.97 5.51
C THR A 133 5.12 -6.15 4.46
N ILE A 134 5.15 -6.63 3.20
CA ILE A 134 5.74 -5.87 2.09
C ILE A 134 5.11 -4.48 1.99
N GLY A 135 3.78 -4.39 2.04
CA GLY A 135 3.10 -3.11 1.99
C GLY A 135 3.49 -2.16 3.13
N ARG A 136 3.50 -2.66 4.37
CA ARG A 136 3.86 -1.87 5.55
C ARG A 136 5.32 -1.44 5.58
N GLU A 137 6.23 -2.28 5.12
CA GLU A 137 7.67 -2.03 5.19
C GLU A 137 8.21 -1.22 4.02
N TYR A 138 7.66 -1.43 2.81
CA TYR A 138 8.20 -0.83 1.59
C TYR A 138 7.31 0.27 1.00
N PHE A 139 5.97 0.21 1.13
CA PHE A 139 5.12 1.26 0.58
C PHE A 139 4.88 2.38 1.59
N VAL A 140 4.34 2.04 2.77
CA VAL A 140 3.85 3.03 3.73
C VAL A 140 4.89 4.07 4.14
N PRO A 141 6.16 3.73 4.47
CA PRO A 141 7.14 4.74 4.90
C PRO A 141 7.46 5.75 3.80
N TYR A 142 7.63 5.28 2.56
CA TYR A 142 7.94 6.15 1.42
C TYR A 142 6.74 6.97 0.99
N PHE A 143 5.54 6.39 0.99
CA PHE A 143 4.31 7.10 0.62
C PHE A 143 3.97 8.20 1.60
N ARG A 144 4.18 8.00 2.90
CA ARG A 144 4.06 9.05 3.92
C ARG A 144 5.07 10.19 3.72
N ALA A 145 6.22 9.88 3.17
CA ALA A 145 7.24 10.87 2.83
C ALA A 145 7.01 11.54 1.45
N GLY A 146 5.97 11.12 0.70
CA GLY A 146 5.68 11.59 -0.65
C GLY A 146 6.59 10.99 -1.74
N ASP A 147 7.47 10.07 -1.41
CA ASP A 147 8.36 9.39 -2.37
C ASP A 147 7.72 8.11 -2.91
N TYR A 148 6.67 8.28 -3.69
CA TYR A 148 5.93 7.18 -4.30
C TYR A 148 6.80 6.30 -5.20
N SER A 149 7.67 6.92 -5.99
CA SER A 149 8.56 6.21 -6.90
C SER A 149 9.43 5.18 -6.20
N THR A 150 10.11 5.59 -5.13
CA THR A 150 10.99 4.70 -4.36
C THR A 150 10.19 3.63 -3.64
N GLY A 151 9.03 3.98 -3.09
CA GLY A 151 8.15 3.02 -2.41
C GLY A 151 7.68 1.91 -3.36
N ILE A 152 7.13 2.29 -4.52
CA ILE A 152 6.66 1.33 -5.54
C ILE A 152 7.82 0.47 -6.03
N TYR A 153 8.97 1.08 -6.32
CA TYR A 153 10.15 0.35 -6.75
C TYR A 153 10.57 -0.70 -5.70
N ALA A 154 10.77 -0.28 -4.45
CA ALA A 154 11.24 -1.15 -3.39
C ALA A 154 10.25 -2.31 -3.08
N GLY A 155 8.96 -2.01 -3.01
CA GLY A 155 7.94 -3.03 -2.76
C GLY A 155 7.79 -4.00 -3.92
N THR A 156 7.84 -3.52 -5.16
CA THR A 156 7.79 -4.39 -6.34
C THR A 156 9.02 -5.30 -6.41
N ILE A 157 10.22 -4.78 -6.11
CA ILE A 157 11.45 -5.59 -6.02
C ILE A 157 11.35 -6.64 -4.91
N ALA A 158 10.70 -6.33 -3.78
CA ALA A 158 10.48 -7.32 -2.72
C ALA A 158 9.58 -8.47 -3.21
N VAL A 159 8.50 -8.17 -3.92
CA VAL A 159 7.63 -9.17 -4.56
C VAL A 159 8.42 -10.03 -5.56
N ILE A 160 9.18 -9.38 -6.47
CA ILE A 160 10.01 -10.07 -7.46
C ILE A 160 11.00 -11.04 -6.79
N LYS A 161 11.70 -10.58 -5.75
CA LYS A 161 12.69 -11.40 -5.03
C LYS A 161 12.04 -12.60 -4.34
N THR A 162 10.87 -12.42 -3.76
CA THR A 162 10.14 -13.51 -3.11
C THR A 162 9.80 -14.60 -4.10
N ILE A 163 9.22 -14.24 -5.26
CA ILE A 163 8.88 -15.19 -6.31
C ILE A 163 10.15 -15.85 -6.87
N ALA A 164 11.18 -15.05 -7.19
CA ALA A 164 12.42 -15.55 -7.76
C ALA A 164 13.15 -16.52 -6.82
N THR A 165 13.15 -16.24 -5.52
CA THR A 165 13.77 -17.12 -4.51
C THR A 165 13.02 -18.46 -4.42
N HIS A 166 11.69 -18.43 -4.44
CA HIS A 166 10.87 -19.65 -4.43
C HIS A 166 11.13 -20.51 -5.67
N GLU A 167 11.24 -19.89 -6.84
CA GLU A 167 11.49 -20.57 -8.11
C GLU A 167 12.97 -20.93 -8.32
N GLY A 168 13.85 -20.60 -7.37
CA GLY A 168 15.28 -20.90 -7.46
C GLY A 168 16.01 -20.15 -8.59
N VAL A 169 15.46 -19.00 -9.04
CA VAL A 169 16.04 -18.20 -10.12
C VAL A 169 16.62 -16.89 -9.60
N SER A 170 17.74 -16.45 -10.19
CA SER A 170 18.26 -15.12 -9.93
C SER A 170 17.75 -14.13 -10.98
N ILE A 171 17.17 -13.03 -10.52
CA ILE A 171 16.73 -11.92 -11.37
C ILE A 171 17.78 -10.82 -11.24
N THR A 172 18.73 -10.80 -12.18
CA THR A 172 19.73 -9.73 -12.32
C THR A 172 19.49 -9.04 -13.65
N ASN A 173 19.21 -7.74 -13.63
CA ASN A 173 19.42 -6.94 -14.82
C ASN A 173 20.91 -6.66 -14.89
N GLY A 174 21.52 -6.78 -16.06
CA GLY A 174 22.94 -6.57 -16.29
C GLY A 174 23.50 -5.16 -15.96
N SER A 175 22.70 -4.34 -15.28
CA SER A 175 23.14 -3.17 -14.54
C SER A 175 23.19 -3.56 -13.07
N GLU A 176 24.32 -4.01 -12.56
CA GLU A 176 24.64 -3.91 -11.14
C GLU A 176 24.66 -2.42 -10.74
N ARG A 177 23.53 -1.76 -10.78
CA ARG A 177 23.34 -0.59 -9.92
C ARG A 177 23.20 -1.18 -8.51
N THR A 178 24.27 -1.05 -7.76
CA THR A 178 24.30 -1.12 -6.30
C THR A 178 22.93 -0.69 -5.82
N GLN A 179 22.15 -1.65 -5.26
CA GLN A 179 20.93 -1.29 -4.54
C GLN A 179 21.26 -0.05 -3.72
N PRO A 180 20.45 1.01 -3.75
CA PRO A 180 20.50 1.91 -2.65
C PRO A 180 20.25 0.96 -1.46
N ARG A 181 21.26 0.70 -0.68
CA ARG A 181 21.08 0.26 0.69
C ARG A 181 20.20 1.34 1.31
N GLY A 182 18.91 1.22 1.09
CA GLY A 182 17.88 1.67 1.98
C GLY A 182 18.09 0.83 3.21
N ALA A 183 19.26 1.04 3.79
CA ALA A 183 19.36 0.97 5.20
C ALA A 183 18.09 1.66 5.69
N TYR A 184 17.33 0.97 6.51
CA TYR A 184 16.79 1.60 7.69
C TYR A 184 18.03 2.17 8.44
N ALA A 185 18.67 3.17 7.85
CA ALA A 185 19.47 4.12 8.54
C ALA A 185 18.44 4.75 9.46
N ARG A 186 18.37 4.25 10.71
CA ARG A 186 17.88 5.06 11.82
C ARG A 186 18.42 6.43 11.49
N LYS A 187 17.47 7.34 11.14
CA LYS A 187 17.80 8.72 10.81
C LYS A 187 18.87 9.11 11.81
N PRO A 188 20.13 9.41 11.43
CA PRO A 188 21.14 9.72 12.41
C PRO A 188 20.56 10.84 13.23
N ILE A 189 20.49 10.65 14.55
CA ILE A 189 19.95 11.64 15.47
C ILE A 189 20.59 12.94 15.04
N SER A 190 19.78 13.88 14.55
CA SER A 190 20.25 15.16 14.01
C SER A 190 21.31 15.70 14.98
N THR A 191 22.39 16.24 14.44
CA THR A 191 23.48 16.82 15.25
C THR A 191 22.91 17.77 16.30
N PHE A 192 21.83 18.45 15.98
CA PHE A 192 21.04 19.29 16.89
C PHE A 192 20.45 18.48 18.06
N ASN A 193 19.87 17.31 17.82
CA ASN A 193 19.33 16.46 18.88
C ASN A 193 20.44 15.84 19.75
N LYS A 194 21.62 15.58 19.20
CA LYS A 194 22.80 15.15 19.98
C LYS A 194 23.27 16.27 20.90
N ILE A 195 23.32 17.50 20.41
CA ILE A 195 23.70 18.68 21.20
C ILE A 195 22.69 18.92 22.33
N ILE A 196 21.39 18.80 22.07
CA ILE A 196 20.34 18.93 23.10
C ILE A 196 20.49 17.83 24.16
N LEU A 197 20.74 16.58 23.76
CA LEU A 197 20.93 15.47 24.69
C LEU A 197 22.16 15.65 25.57
N ILE A 198 23.27 16.14 25.00
CA ILE A 198 24.50 16.44 25.74
C ILE A 198 24.27 17.62 26.69
N ALA A 199 23.62 18.71 26.23
CA ALA A 199 23.31 19.85 27.06
C ALA A 199 22.39 19.48 28.22
N PHE A 200 21.37 18.66 27.98
CA PHE A 200 20.48 18.14 29.03
C PHE A 200 21.23 17.27 30.05
N GLY A 201 22.13 16.39 29.56
CA GLY A 201 22.99 15.58 30.42
C GLY A 201 23.91 16.43 31.32
N VAL A 202 24.50 17.48 30.76
CA VAL A 202 25.36 18.43 31.52
C VAL A 202 24.56 19.20 32.56
N ILE A 203 23.37 19.69 32.23
CA ILE A 203 22.48 20.38 33.16
C ILE A 203 22.06 19.46 34.29
N LEU A 204 21.70 18.21 34.00
CA LEU A 204 21.38 17.21 35.02
C LEU A 204 22.59 16.95 35.96
N LEU A 205 23.79 16.84 35.39
CA LEU A 205 25.02 16.61 36.16
C LEU A 205 25.34 17.80 37.09
N VAL A 206 25.19 19.04 36.59
CA VAL A 206 25.38 20.24 37.41
C VAL A 206 24.36 20.31 38.53
N LEU A 207 23.09 20.00 38.27
CA LEU A 207 22.03 19.96 39.26
C LEU A 207 22.29 18.87 40.34
N CYS A 208 22.82 17.72 39.93
CA CYS A 208 23.20 16.65 40.86
C CYS A 208 24.36 17.02 41.75
N VAL A 209 25.36 17.74 41.24
CA VAL A 209 26.50 18.21 42.03
C VAL A 209 26.08 19.34 42.99
N ALA A 210 25.18 20.23 42.54
CA ALA A 210 24.70 21.36 43.35
C ALA A 210 23.75 20.92 44.49
N ASN A 211 22.97 19.84 44.27
CA ASN A 211 21.96 19.37 45.23
C ASN A 211 21.94 17.82 45.32
N PRO A 212 22.87 17.21 46.05
CA PRO A 212 23.00 15.73 46.10
C PRO A 212 21.76 14.99 46.65
N GLY A 213 20.99 15.64 47.54
CA GLY A 213 19.74 15.07 48.07
C GLY A 213 18.61 14.93 47.06
N GLN A 214 18.50 15.89 46.13
CA GLN A 214 17.48 15.83 45.05
C GLN A 214 17.87 14.86 43.95
N CYS A 215 19.17 14.65 43.73
CA CYS A 215 19.66 13.70 42.75
C CYS A 215 19.32 12.25 43.15
N PHE A 216 19.43 11.93 44.44
CA PHE A 216 19.04 10.62 44.96
C PHE A 216 17.54 10.34 44.76
N LEU A 217 16.71 11.35 44.93
CA LEU A 217 15.25 11.24 44.73
C LEU A 217 14.89 11.03 43.24
N LEU A 218 15.59 11.71 42.32
CA LEU A 218 15.45 11.51 40.87
C LEU A 218 15.92 10.10 40.48
N LEU A 219 17.00 9.61 41.02
CA LEU A 219 17.52 8.26 40.74
C LEU A 219 16.56 7.17 41.23
N LEU A 220 15.90 7.38 42.37
CA LEU A 220 14.84 6.51 42.87
C LEU A 220 13.60 6.50 42.00
N LEU A 221 13.21 7.66 41.44
CA LEU A 221 12.09 7.77 40.49
C LEU A 221 12.38 7.05 39.17
N PHE A 222 13.60 7.19 38.65
CA PHE A 222 14.00 6.48 37.41
C PHE A 222 14.23 4.99 37.61
N SER A 223 14.74 4.58 38.81
CA SER A 223 14.91 3.18 39.17
C SER A 223 13.57 2.45 39.34
N ARG A 224 12.50 3.14 39.69
CA ARG A 224 11.16 2.56 39.87
C ARG A 224 10.34 2.45 38.59
N GLY A 225 10.82 3.05 37.46
CA GLY A 225 10.18 3.02 36.16
C GLY A 225 10.59 1.88 35.24
N GLY A 226 11.50 0.99 35.66
CA GLY A 226 12.09 -0.08 34.86
C GLY A 226 11.59 -1.47 35.17
N GLY A 227 10.30 -1.72 35.33
CA GLY A 227 9.82 -3.05 35.69
C GLY A 227 8.30 -3.25 35.47
N GLY A 228 7.78 -2.82 34.37
CA GLY A 228 6.39 -3.06 33.96
C GLY A 228 6.29 -4.16 32.90
N ARG A 229 6.53 -5.41 33.26
CA ARG A 229 5.94 -6.56 32.57
C ARG A 229 4.44 -6.54 32.87
N GLY A 230 3.71 -5.69 32.18
CA GLY A 230 2.27 -5.71 32.12
C GLY A 230 1.84 -6.76 31.10
N GLY A 231 1.57 -7.98 31.57
CA GLY A 231 0.78 -8.95 30.85
C GLY A 231 -0.61 -8.37 30.66
N TRP A 232 -0.99 -8.04 29.45
CA TRP A 232 -2.38 -7.87 29.07
C TRP A 232 -2.93 -9.23 28.65
N SER A 233 -3.37 -9.96 29.66
CA SER A 233 -4.41 -10.95 29.57
C SER A 233 -5.72 -10.16 29.59
N GLY A 234 -6.40 -10.08 28.53
CA GLY A 234 -7.69 -9.42 28.38
C GLY A 234 -8.31 -9.85 27.08
N GLY A 235 -9.14 -10.81 27.19
CA GLY A 235 -10.54 -10.71 26.92
C GLY A 235 -10.85 -11.09 25.49
N GLY A 236 -11.23 -12.38 25.30
CA GLY A 236 -11.90 -12.89 24.13
C GLY A 236 -13.07 -12.02 23.70
N GLY A 237 -13.01 -11.55 22.48
CA GLY A 237 -14.09 -11.08 21.68
C GLY A 237 -14.17 -11.98 20.46
N SER A 238 -14.92 -13.09 20.63
CA SER A 238 -15.39 -13.92 19.54
C SER A 238 -16.37 -13.11 18.71
N PHE A 239 -15.94 -12.60 17.58
CA PHE A 239 -16.84 -12.22 16.50
C PHE A 239 -16.83 -13.34 15.48
N GLY A 240 -17.69 -14.30 15.73
CA GLY A 240 -18.20 -15.20 14.73
C GLY A 240 -19.02 -14.39 13.73
N GLY A 241 -18.55 -14.29 12.51
CA GLY A 241 -19.22 -13.78 11.35
C GLY A 241 -18.86 -14.69 10.19
N GLY A 242 -19.47 -15.88 10.17
CA GLY A 242 -19.44 -16.77 9.03
C GLY A 242 -20.22 -16.12 7.89
N GLY A 243 -19.51 -15.66 6.88
CA GLY A 243 -20.04 -15.33 5.57
C GLY A 243 -19.38 -16.25 4.56
N SER A 244 -19.91 -17.46 4.44
CA SER A 244 -19.65 -18.37 3.34
C SER A 244 -20.22 -17.75 2.07
N PHE A 245 -19.39 -17.26 1.16
CA PHE A 245 -19.78 -17.03 -0.23
C PHE A 245 -19.51 -18.31 -0.99
N GLY A 246 -20.55 -19.09 -1.07
CA GLY A 246 -20.63 -20.20 -1.97
C GLY A 246 -20.84 -19.70 -3.37
N GLY A 247 -20.07 -20.21 -4.30
CA GLY A 247 -20.67 -20.38 -5.50
C GLY A 247 -20.08 -20.22 -6.82
N GLY A 248 -19.52 -21.20 -7.41
CA GLY A 248 -19.90 -21.62 -8.73
C GLY A 248 -19.20 -20.99 -9.94
N GLY A 249 -18.27 -21.65 -10.50
CA GLY A 249 -18.13 -21.73 -11.94
C GLY A 249 -17.08 -20.85 -12.62
N GLY A 250 -15.83 -21.33 -12.71
CA GLY A 250 -15.08 -21.12 -13.94
C GLY A 250 -14.44 -19.77 -14.17
N GLY A 251 -13.80 -19.25 -13.18
CA GLY A 251 -12.92 -18.07 -13.24
C GLY A 251 -12.57 -17.78 -11.81
N SER A 252 -11.41 -18.23 -11.34
CA SER A 252 -11.05 -18.11 -9.94
C SER A 252 -10.73 -16.65 -9.60
N GLY A 253 -11.75 -15.88 -9.34
CA GLY A 253 -11.65 -14.56 -8.71
C GLY A 253 -11.38 -14.63 -7.22
N GLY A 254 -10.74 -15.68 -6.71
CA GLY A 254 -10.40 -15.89 -5.34
C GLY A 254 -8.91 -15.91 -5.13
N GLY A 255 -8.23 -14.79 -5.32
CA GLY A 255 -6.84 -14.64 -4.96
C GLY A 255 -6.72 -13.98 -3.60
N GLY A 256 -5.65 -14.32 -2.88
CA GLY A 256 -5.22 -13.62 -1.68
C GLY A 256 -4.71 -12.22 -1.98
N GLY A 257 -4.31 -11.52 -0.95
CA GLY A 257 -3.70 -10.22 -1.11
C GLY A 257 -3.83 -9.37 0.14
N ALA A 258 -3.22 -8.21 0.14
CA ALA A 258 -3.36 -7.26 1.23
C ALA A 258 -3.52 -5.85 0.72
N SER A 259 -4.36 -5.08 1.40
CA SER A 259 -4.52 -3.66 1.19
C SER A 259 -4.07 -2.87 2.41
N GLY A 260 -3.78 -1.62 2.22
CA GLY A 260 -3.43 -0.69 3.25
C GLY A 260 -3.52 0.75 2.80
N GLY A 261 -3.34 1.64 3.77
CA GLY A 261 -3.30 3.08 3.55
C GLY A 261 -2.09 3.72 4.22
N TRP A 262 -1.84 4.98 3.92
CA TRP A 262 -0.75 5.77 4.48
C TRP A 262 -1.13 7.19 4.87
#